data_95c36cbda7d8222e65640ec771626d2d
#
_entry.id   95c36cbda7d8222e65640ec771626d2d
#
_cell.length_a   1.000
_cell.length_b   1.000
_cell.length_c   1.000
_cell.angle_alpha   90.00
_cell.angle_beta   90.00
_cell.angle_gamma   90.00
#
_symmetry.space_group_name_H-M   'P 1'
#
loop_
_entity.id
_entity.type
_entity.pdbx_description
1 polymer ?
#
loop_
_entity_poly.entity_id
_entity_poly.type
_entity_poly.pdbx_seq_one_letter_code
_entity_poly.pdbx_strand_id
1 'polypeptide(L)'
;MSRAFLFVMDSVGIGGAPDAAQFGDAGANTLGHISDQMKLNIPNLISLGIAKALNAASGSAHGLDFDAPVKDGWGFATQVSQGKDTITGHWEMGGIPLNFKWGYFPQTVPAFPPNLINEIIARAKIPGLLCLAHASGTQVIEDFGEEHVRTGKPIIYTSADSVIQIAAHERHFGLQRLYDVCKIAREMTYDMNIGRVIARPFLGETAKTFVRTGNRKDYAITPPTPSLLKVLSDAGRDVVSVGKIGDIYAHIGTGRELKVSGNPVLMQTTLDAMEAVQDGGFLMTNFVDFDTNYGHRRDPLGYGKELEWFDAELPKVFSKLRADDLLIITADHGNDPTWVGTDHTRERIPILCNQNLTIGERKSFSDIGQSVTKWLGAPKLRAGESFV
;
A
#
# COMPACT_ATOMS: atom_id res chain seq x y z
N MET A 1 -22.68 -5.81 -19.22
CA MET A 1 -21.68 -4.72 -19.08
C MET A 1 -20.39 -5.33 -18.57
N SER A 2 -19.25 -4.90 -19.09
CA SER A 2 -17.91 -5.34 -18.67
C SER A 2 -17.64 -5.02 -17.21
N ARG A 3 -16.84 -5.85 -16.55
CA ARG A 3 -16.33 -5.62 -15.19
C ARG A 3 -14.85 -5.28 -15.27
N ALA A 4 -14.29 -4.69 -14.22
CA ALA A 4 -12.86 -4.45 -14.14
C ALA A 4 -12.28 -4.96 -12.81
N PHE A 5 -11.10 -5.56 -12.87
CA PHE A 5 -10.37 -6.15 -11.76
C PHE A 5 -8.95 -5.59 -11.74
N LEU A 6 -8.53 -5.06 -10.60
CA LEU A 6 -7.20 -4.49 -10.42
C LEU A 6 -6.48 -5.24 -9.29
N PHE A 7 -5.47 -6.00 -9.64
CA PHE A 7 -4.66 -6.76 -8.70
C PHE A 7 -3.31 -6.06 -8.51
N VAL A 8 -3.01 -5.69 -7.29
CA VAL A 8 -1.76 -5.05 -6.93
C VAL A 8 -0.87 -6.07 -6.21
N MET A 9 0.21 -6.48 -6.85
CA MET A 9 1.31 -7.23 -6.24
C MET A 9 2.17 -6.22 -5.47
N ASP A 10 1.87 -6.02 -4.18
CA ASP A 10 2.50 -4.98 -3.35
C ASP A 10 4.02 -5.07 -3.44
N SER A 11 4.66 -4.00 -3.87
CA SER A 11 6.10 -3.84 -4.02
C SER A 11 6.81 -4.61 -5.15
N VAL A 12 6.11 -5.22 -6.12
CA VAL A 12 6.77 -5.88 -7.26
C VAL A 12 7.23 -4.88 -8.32
N GLY A 13 8.26 -4.09 -7.99
CA GLY A 13 8.92 -3.17 -8.92
C GLY A 13 9.72 -3.90 -10.01
N ILE A 14 9.97 -3.21 -11.12
CA ILE A 14 10.66 -3.73 -12.31
C ILE A 14 11.80 -2.82 -12.79
N GLY A 15 12.56 -2.29 -11.86
CA GLY A 15 13.74 -1.47 -12.12
C GLY A 15 13.57 0.00 -11.76
N GLY A 16 14.67 0.63 -11.39
CA GLY A 16 14.72 1.98 -10.87
C GLY A 16 14.03 3.01 -11.77
N ALA A 17 13.20 3.86 -11.16
CA ALA A 17 12.62 5.00 -11.82
C ALA A 17 13.72 6.03 -12.22
N PRO A 18 13.48 6.93 -13.18
CA PRO A 18 14.47 7.92 -13.61
C PRO A 18 15.02 8.80 -12.47
N ASP A 19 14.23 9.00 -11.43
CA ASP A 19 14.55 9.77 -10.23
C ASP A 19 15.01 8.92 -9.03
N ALA A 20 15.22 7.61 -9.22
CA ALA A 20 15.60 6.67 -8.15
C ALA A 20 16.84 7.12 -7.36
N ALA A 21 17.82 7.76 -8.04
CA ALA A 21 19.01 8.31 -7.39
C ALA A 21 18.68 9.36 -6.31
N GLN A 22 17.59 10.12 -6.46
CA GLN A 22 17.17 11.12 -5.47
C GLN A 22 16.62 10.49 -4.19
N PHE A 23 16.25 9.21 -4.27
CA PHE A 23 15.74 8.39 -3.15
C PHE A 23 16.81 7.44 -2.58
N GLY A 24 18.03 7.45 -3.14
CA GLY A 24 19.09 6.50 -2.77
C GLY A 24 18.93 5.10 -3.38
N ASP A 25 18.07 4.96 -4.39
CA ASP A 25 17.64 3.67 -4.94
C ASP A 25 18.15 3.45 -6.38
N ALA A 26 19.22 4.17 -6.79
CA ALA A 26 19.79 4.01 -8.11
C ALA A 26 20.32 2.58 -8.31
N GLY A 27 19.71 1.83 -9.21
CA GLY A 27 20.05 0.43 -9.50
C GLY A 27 19.14 -0.59 -8.80
N ALA A 28 18.20 -0.17 -7.95
CA ALA A 28 17.21 -1.09 -7.39
C ALA A 28 16.36 -1.73 -8.50
N ASN A 29 16.06 -3.02 -8.37
CA ASN A 29 15.23 -3.77 -9.31
C ASN A 29 14.67 -5.03 -8.64
N THR A 30 13.50 -4.88 -8.02
CA THR A 30 12.89 -5.93 -7.21
C THR A 30 12.77 -7.25 -7.97
N LEU A 31 12.02 -7.27 -9.08
CA LEU A 31 11.80 -8.50 -9.86
C LEU A 31 13.09 -8.99 -10.54
N GLY A 32 13.87 -8.06 -11.11
CA GLY A 32 15.11 -8.39 -11.81
C GLY A 32 16.10 -9.10 -10.88
N HIS A 33 16.39 -8.52 -9.74
CA HIS A 33 17.35 -9.08 -8.79
C HIS A 33 16.88 -10.40 -8.15
N ILE A 34 15.57 -10.57 -7.92
CA ILE A 34 15.02 -11.87 -7.49
C ILE A 34 15.26 -12.92 -8.58
N SER A 35 14.97 -12.61 -9.84
CA SER A 35 15.12 -13.54 -10.96
C SER A 35 16.59 -13.88 -11.27
N ASP A 36 17.54 -13.02 -10.87
CA ASP A 36 18.98 -13.30 -10.95
C ASP A 36 19.45 -14.26 -9.85
N GLN A 37 18.75 -14.30 -8.70
CA GLN A 37 19.12 -15.17 -7.57
C GLN A 37 18.47 -16.55 -7.64
N MET A 38 17.32 -16.68 -8.32
CA MET A 38 16.65 -17.96 -8.49
C MET A 38 15.94 -18.04 -9.83
N LYS A 39 15.90 -19.24 -10.41
CA LYS A 39 15.12 -19.49 -11.62
C LYS A 39 13.63 -19.49 -11.26
N LEU A 40 12.94 -18.38 -11.56
CA LEU A 40 11.51 -18.24 -11.30
C LEU A 40 10.68 -19.08 -12.29
N ASN A 41 9.71 -19.82 -11.75
CA ASN A 41 8.69 -20.53 -12.53
C ASN A 41 7.36 -19.76 -12.49
N ILE A 42 7.22 -18.76 -13.36
CA ILE A 42 6.06 -17.84 -13.43
C ILE A 42 5.48 -17.78 -14.86
N PRO A 43 5.07 -18.92 -15.45
CA PRO A 43 4.68 -18.98 -16.86
C PRO A 43 3.46 -18.12 -17.19
N ASN A 44 2.52 -17.93 -16.28
CA ASN A 44 1.31 -17.13 -16.50
C ASN A 44 1.65 -15.64 -16.57
N LEU A 45 2.44 -15.11 -15.64
CA LEU A 45 2.93 -13.73 -15.67
C LEU A 45 3.82 -13.46 -16.89
N ILE A 46 4.66 -14.44 -17.28
CA ILE A 46 5.44 -14.36 -18.51
C ILE A 46 4.53 -14.28 -19.73
N SER A 47 3.47 -15.08 -19.82
CA SER A 47 2.51 -15.07 -20.94
C SER A 47 1.74 -13.74 -21.02
N LEU A 48 1.55 -13.04 -19.87
CA LEU A 48 1.00 -11.68 -19.80
C LEU A 48 2.03 -10.60 -20.13
N GLY A 49 3.32 -10.93 -20.29
CA GLY A 49 4.35 -10.01 -20.75
C GLY A 49 5.24 -9.38 -19.66
N ILE A 50 5.30 -9.94 -18.45
CA ILE A 50 6.11 -9.36 -17.34
C ILE A 50 7.61 -9.30 -17.72
N ALA A 51 8.16 -10.28 -18.45
CA ALA A 51 9.55 -10.27 -18.90
C ALA A 51 9.79 -9.14 -19.93
N LYS A 52 8.82 -8.88 -20.81
CA LYS A 52 8.87 -7.75 -21.77
C LYS A 52 8.81 -6.42 -21.03
N ALA A 53 7.92 -6.28 -20.03
CA ALA A 53 7.78 -5.07 -19.22
C ALA A 53 9.06 -4.79 -18.43
N LEU A 54 9.64 -5.81 -17.78
CA LEU A 54 10.92 -5.72 -17.05
C LEU A 54 12.04 -5.26 -17.98
N ASN A 55 12.21 -5.91 -19.14
CA ASN A 55 13.25 -5.52 -20.10
C ASN A 55 13.06 -4.10 -20.62
N ALA A 56 11.83 -3.70 -20.93
CA ALA A 56 11.55 -2.35 -21.41
C ALA A 56 11.80 -1.27 -20.32
N ALA A 57 11.51 -1.59 -19.05
CA ALA A 57 11.70 -0.67 -17.94
C ALA A 57 13.16 -0.57 -17.47
N SER A 58 13.90 -1.69 -17.40
CA SER A 58 15.24 -1.78 -16.79
C SER A 58 16.38 -1.96 -17.80
N GLY A 59 16.08 -2.28 -19.05
CA GLY A 59 17.07 -2.58 -20.10
C GLY A 59 17.53 -4.05 -20.11
N SER A 60 16.98 -4.92 -19.26
CA SER A 60 17.29 -6.35 -19.18
C SER A 60 16.07 -7.14 -18.72
N ALA A 61 15.88 -8.33 -19.27
CA ALA A 61 14.90 -9.28 -18.77
C ALA A 61 15.41 -10.12 -17.58
N HIS A 62 16.68 -9.91 -17.21
CA HIS A 62 17.36 -10.67 -16.15
C HIS A 62 17.23 -12.19 -16.35
N GLY A 63 16.87 -12.93 -15.32
CA GLY A 63 16.66 -14.38 -15.38
C GLY A 63 15.34 -14.85 -16.01
N LEU A 64 14.48 -13.93 -16.52
CA LEU A 64 13.18 -14.26 -17.09
C LEU A 64 13.26 -14.58 -18.60
N ASP A 65 12.37 -15.45 -19.08
CA ASP A 65 12.25 -15.78 -20.51
C ASP A 65 11.64 -14.62 -21.31
N PHE A 66 12.53 -13.82 -21.91
CA PHE A 66 12.14 -12.70 -22.77
C PHE A 66 11.49 -13.12 -24.08
N ASP A 67 11.87 -14.27 -24.64
CA ASP A 67 11.41 -14.72 -25.96
C ASP A 67 10.06 -15.43 -25.92
N ALA A 68 9.54 -15.70 -24.74
CA ALA A 68 8.23 -16.30 -24.56
C ALA A 68 7.15 -15.48 -25.30
N PRO A 69 6.18 -16.17 -25.97
CA PRO A 69 5.12 -15.51 -26.68
C PRO A 69 4.17 -14.79 -25.71
N VAL A 70 3.83 -13.54 -26.04
CA VAL A 70 2.85 -12.73 -25.29
C VAL A 70 1.66 -12.47 -26.18
N LYS A 71 0.44 -12.68 -25.67
CA LYS A 71 -0.81 -12.53 -26.42
C LYS A 71 -1.56 -11.25 -26.06
N ASP A 72 -1.37 -10.78 -24.85
CA ASP A 72 -2.16 -9.73 -24.21
C ASP A 72 -1.38 -8.42 -24.08
N GLY A 73 -2.02 -7.39 -23.56
CA GLY A 73 -1.41 -6.07 -23.42
C GLY A 73 -0.45 -5.99 -22.23
N TRP A 74 0.71 -5.44 -22.47
CA TRP A 74 1.71 -5.20 -21.44
C TRP A 74 2.38 -3.83 -21.60
N GLY A 75 2.88 -3.33 -20.50
CA GLY A 75 3.64 -2.09 -20.42
C GLY A 75 4.21 -1.87 -19.02
N PHE A 76 4.66 -0.67 -18.77
CA PHE A 76 5.14 -0.25 -17.45
C PHE A 76 4.81 1.21 -17.20
N ALA A 77 4.77 1.60 -15.94
CA ALA A 77 4.53 2.98 -15.53
C ALA A 77 5.65 3.53 -14.65
N THR A 78 5.87 4.84 -14.79
CA THR A 78 6.77 5.63 -13.93
C THR A 78 5.93 6.49 -13.00
N GLN A 79 6.22 6.48 -11.72
CA GLN A 79 5.53 7.26 -10.70
C GLN A 79 5.92 8.74 -10.78
N VAL A 80 4.93 9.65 -10.72
CA VAL A 80 5.16 11.11 -10.67
C VAL A 80 5.07 11.67 -9.25
N SER A 81 4.38 10.98 -8.35
CA SER A 81 4.24 11.39 -6.94
C SER A 81 5.58 11.37 -6.20
N GLN A 82 5.71 12.24 -5.20
CA GLN A 82 6.95 12.44 -4.43
C GLN A 82 7.08 11.47 -3.25
N GLY A 83 6.81 10.18 -3.47
CA GLY A 83 6.91 9.11 -2.46
C GLY A 83 7.23 7.77 -3.10
N LYS A 84 7.52 6.78 -2.28
CA LYS A 84 7.77 5.40 -2.70
C LYS A 84 7.10 4.39 -1.75
N ASP A 85 5.95 4.77 -1.22
CA ASP A 85 5.18 4.00 -0.24
C ASP A 85 3.83 3.56 -0.80
N THR A 86 3.23 2.56 -0.15
CA THR A 86 1.96 1.95 -0.56
C THR A 86 0.84 2.98 -0.77
N ILE A 87 0.70 3.98 0.13
CA ILE A 87 -0.36 4.98 0.01
C ILE A 87 -0.14 5.82 -1.24
N THR A 88 1.09 6.29 -1.45
CA THR A 88 1.46 7.13 -2.58
C THR A 88 1.23 6.41 -3.91
N GLY A 89 1.67 5.16 -4.04
CA GLY A 89 1.49 4.37 -5.26
C GLY A 89 0.01 4.09 -5.57
N HIS A 90 -0.74 3.64 -4.57
CA HIS A 90 -2.17 3.37 -4.74
C HIS A 90 -2.99 4.62 -5.05
N TRP A 91 -2.70 5.76 -4.38
CA TRP A 91 -3.41 6.99 -4.68
C TRP A 91 -3.13 7.51 -6.08
N GLU A 92 -1.86 7.47 -6.52
CA GLU A 92 -1.53 7.85 -7.88
C GLU A 92 -2.25 6.95 -8.88
N MET A 93 -2.22 5.63 -8.68
CA MET A 93 -2.97 4.65 -9.47
C MET A 93 -4.47 4.94 -9.48
N GLY A 94 -5.00 5.41 -8.35
CA GLY A 94 -6.38 5.87 -8.19
C GLY A 94 -6.68 7.26 -8.80
N GLY A 95 -5.75 7.85 -9.57
CA GLY A 95 -5.93 9.16 -10.21
C GLY A 95 -5.59 10.37 -9.33
N ILE A 96 -4.82 10.17 -8.26
CA ILE A 96 -4.43 11.20 -7.31
C ILE A 96 -2.90 11.27 -7.19
N PRO A 97 -2.19 11.80 -8.21
CA PRO A 97 -0.77 12.05 -8.09
C PRO A 97 -0.51 13.10 -7.01
N LEU A 98 0.42 12.81 -6.09
CA LEU A 98 0.77 13.70 -5.00
C LEU A 98 1.89 14.65 -5.43
N ASN A 99 1.65 15.94 -5.28
CA ASN A 99 2.62 17.00 -5.54
C ASN A 99 3.34 17.49 -4.27
N PHE A 100 3.18 16.78 -3.16
CA PHE A 100 3.83 17.06 -1.89
C PHE A 100 4.59 15.82 -1.39
N LYS A 101 5.57 16.07 -0.51
CA LYS A 101 6.26 14.99 0.22
C LYS A 101 5.56 14.73 1.54
N TRP A 102 5.53 13.48 1.95
CA TRP A 102 5.13 13.14 3.30
C TRP A 102 6.02 13.83 4.34
N GLY A 103 5.42 14.22 5.43
CA GLY A 103 6.16 14.72 6.58
C GLY A 103 6.75 13.57 7.39
N TYR A 104 7.94 13.77 7.89
CA TYR A 104 8.63 12.83 8.78
C TYR A 104 9.14 13.56 10.01
N PHE A 105 9.18 12.87 11.13
CA PHE A 105 9.77 13.43 12.33
C PHE A 105 11.26 13.12 12.39
N PRO A 106 12.08 14.08 12.85
CA PRO A 106 13.53 13.89 12.94
C PRO A 106 13.89 12.84 14.00
N GLN A 107 15.04 12.19 13.84
CA GLN A 107 15.56 11.22 14.82
C GLN A 107 16.19 11.88 16.07
N THR A 108 15.69 13.05 16.45
CA THR A 108 16.07 13.75 17.68
C THR A 108 15.15 13.36 18.85
N VAL A 109 15.55 13.70 20.06
CA VAL A 109 14.68 13.58 21.23
C VAL A 109 14.57 14.98 21.86
N PRO A 110 13.39 15.58 21.93
CA PRO A 110 12.12 15.10 21.39
C PRO A 110 12.09 15.09 19.83
N ALA A 111 11.38 14.12 19.25
CA ALA A 111 11.17 14.02 17.81
C ALA A 111 10.07 14.96 17.31
N PHE A 112 9.13 15.30 18.17
CA PHE A 112 7.96 16.10 17.81
C PHE A 112 8.14 17.57 18.12
N PRO A 113 7.60 18.49 17.28
CA PRO A 113 7.63 19.93 17.55
C PRO A 113 6.92 20.26 18.88
N PRO A 114 7.49 21.15 19.73
CA PRO A 114 6.89 21.48 21.04
C PRO A 114 5.47 22.05 20.96
N ASN A 115 5.16 22.83 19.93
CA ASN A 115 3.81 23.35 19.68
C ASN A 115 2.79 22.25 19.42
N LEU A 116 3.13 21.23 18.65
CA LEU A 116 2.26 20.06 18.40
C LEU A 116 1.94 19.34 19.71
N ILE A 117 2.96 19.06 20.51
CA ILE A 117 2.82 18.34 21.79
C ILE A 117 1.95 19.14 22.78
N ASN A 118 2.24 20.43 22.95
CA ASN A 118 1.51 21.29 23.88
C ASN A 118 0.02 21.42 23.48
N GLU A 119 -0.25 21.52 22.20
CA GLU A 119 -1.61 21.64 21.69
C GLU A 119 -2.39 20.32 21.82
N ILE A 120 -1.77 19.14 21.55
CA ILE A 120 -2.39 17.85 21.82
C ILE A 120 -2.75 17.73 23.30
N ILE A 121 -1.83 18.08 24.21
CA ILE A 121 -2.07 18.04 25.66
C ILE A 121 -3.25 18.93 26.03
N ALA A 122 -3.27 20.17 25.54
CA ALA A 122 -4.30 21.15 25.87
C ALA A 122 -5.68 20.74 25.35
N ARG A 123 -5.78 20.38 24.06
CA ARG A 123 -7.05 19.99 23.42
C ARG A 123 -7.61 18.67 23.94
N ALA A 124 -6.74 17.68 24.17
CA ALA A 124 -7.14 16.38 24.70
C ALA A 124 -7.34 16.38 26.23
N LYS A 125 -7.01 17.49 26.92
CA LYS A 125 -7.07 17.63 28.38
C LYS A 125 -6.41 16.47 29.10
N ILE A 126 -5.18 16.13 28.67
CA ILE A 126 -4.35 15.08 29.26
C ILE A 126 -3.22 15.68 30.09
N PRO A 127 -2.69 14.97 31.10
CA PRO A 127 -1.67 15.52 32.00
C PRO A 127 -0.28 15.67 31.37
N GLY A 128 -0.08 15.15 30.18
CA GLY A 128 1.18 15.16 29.43
C GLY A 128 1.28 13.99 28.47
N LEU A 129 2.46 13.83 27.87
CA LEU A 129 2.78 12.73 26.94
C LEU A 129 4.15 12.12 27.33
N LEU A 130 4.35 10.83 27.09
CA LEU A 130 5.58 10.08 27.38
C LEU A 130 6.29 9.67 26.09
N CYS A 131 7.56 9.31 26.16
CA CYS A 131 8.46 8.87 25.11
C CYS A 131 8.94 10.02 24.20
N LEU A 132 8.11 10.55 23.32
CA LEU A 132 8.41 11.67 22.39
C LEU A 132 9.56 11.37 21.41
N ALA A 133 9.80 10.11 21.03
CA ALA A 133 10.94 9.68 20.24
C ALA A 133 10.58 8.66 19.16
N HIS A 134 11.56 8.33 18.31
CA HIS A 134 11.51 7.12 17.49
C HIS A 134 11.66 5.89 18.39
N ALA A 135 10.74 4.94 18.26
CA ALA A 135 10.77 3.75 19.11
C ALA A 135 10.02 2.56 18.52
N SER A 136 10.39 1.36 18.98
CA SER A 136 9.62 0.15 18.77
C SER A 136 8.35 0.17 19.61
N GLY A 137 7.23 -0.13 19.00
CA GLY A 137 5.97 -0.02 19.71
C GLY A 137 5.69 -1.16 20.71
N THR A 138 6.46 -2.25 20.74
CA THR A 138 6.45 -3.23 21.84
C THR A 138 7.30 -2.71 22.99
N GLN A 139 8.49 -2.21 22.68
CA GLN A 139 9.42 -1.69 23.68
C GLN A 139 8.83 -0.50 24.45
N VAL A 140 8.14 0.45 23.79
CA VAL A 140 7.58 1.62 24.49
C VAL A 140 6.53 1.27 25.53
N ILE A 141 5.76 0.19 25.35
CA ILE A 141 4.78 -0.22 26.37
C ILE A 141 5.45 -0.91 27.55
N GLU A 142 6.59 -1.57 27.33
CA GLU A 142 7.41 -2.13 28.40
C GLU A 142 8.08 -0.99 29.21
N ASP A 143 8.68 -0.01 28.51
CA ASP A 143 9.46 1.07 29.14
C ASP A 143 8.59 2.10 29.86
N PHE A 144 7.45 2.46 29.29
CA PHE A 144 6.61 3.58 29.74
C PHE A 144 5.22 3.17 30.25
N GLY A 145 4.84 1.91 30.11
CA GLY A 145 3.48 1.45 30.42
C GLY A 145 3.08 1.63 31.88
N GLU A 146 3.98 1.34 32.83
CA GLU A 146 3.72 1.53 34.26
C GLU A 146 3.62 3.02 34.63
N GLU A 147 4.46 3.89 34.06
CA GLU A 147 4.36 5.33 34.25
C GLU A 147 3.05 5.87 33.63
N HIS A 148 2.68 5.38 32.44
CA HIS A 148 1.41 5.73 31.80
C HIS A 148 0.21 5.39 32.72
N VAL A 149 0.16 4.18 33.25
CA VAL A 149 -0.94 3.75 34.15
C VAL A 149 -0.99 4.63 35.41
N ARG A 150 0.16 4.94 36.00
CA ARG A 150 0.26 5.76 37.22
C ARG A 150 -0.10 7.23 36.98
N THR A 151 0.28 7.82 35.84
CA THR A 151 0.16 9.26 35.58
C THR A 151 -0.99 9.65 34.68
N GLY A 152 -1.55 8.72 33.92
CA GLY A 152 -2.55 8.98 32.88
C GLY A 152 -1.98 9.70 31.65
N LYS A 153 -0.65 9.77 31.47
CA LYS A 153 0.00 10.35 30.29
C LYS A 153 0.10 9.30 29.17
N PRO A 154 -0.55 9.45 28.02
CA PRO A 154 -0.34 8.53 26.88
C PRO A 154 1.10 8.52 26.38
N ILE A 155 1.50 7.41 25.76
CA ILE A 155 2.83 7.22 25.19
C ILE A 155 2.76 7.60 23.70
N ILE A 156 3.47 8.66 23.28
CA ILE A 156 3.55 9.08 21.88
C ILE A 156 4.94 8.77 21.33
N TYR A 157 4.97 8.17 20.14
CA TYR A 157 6.20 7.80 19.45
C TYR A 157 6.01 7.78 17.93
N THR A 158 7.11 7.72 17.21
CA THR A 158 7.14 7.59 15.76
C THR A 158 8.09 6.48 15.32
N SER A 159 8.15 6.22 14.01
CA SER A 159 9.08 5.29 13.38
C SER A 159 9.66 5.91 12.12
N ALA A 160 10.29 5.13 11.25
CA ALA A 160 10.79 5.58 9.95
C ALA A 160 9.67 6.02 9.00
N ASP A 161 8.45 5.54 9.21
CA ASP A 161 7.27 5.93 8.43
C ASP A 161 6.77 7.34 8.77
N SER A 162 5.94 7.90 7.85
CA SER A 162 5.19 9.14 8.10
C SER A 162 4.03 8.90 9.07
N VAL A 163 4.32 8.76 10.37
CA VAL A 163 3.35 8.29 11.35
C VAL A 163 3.53 8.90 12.74
N ILE A 164 2.40 9.13 13.43
CA ILE A 164 2.35 9.26 14.89
C ILE A 164 1.65 8.01 15.45
N GLN A 165 2.23 7.43 16.47
CA GLN A 165 1.64 6.31 17.20
C GLN A 165 1.39 6.72 18.63
N ILE A 166 0.20 6.46 19.16
CA ILE A 166 -0.18 6.79 20.53
C ILE A 166 -0.65 5.51 21.21
N ALA A 167 0.11 5.08 22.23
CA ALA A 167 -0.24 3.92 23.03
C ALA A 167 -0.86 4.34 24.37
N ALA A 168 -1.90 3.63 24.78
CA ALA A 168 -2.54 3.79 26.08
C ALA A 168 -3.20 2.50 26.55
N HIS A 169 -3.30 2.33 27.86
CA HIS A 169 -3.93 1.17 28.49
C HIS A 169 -5.45 1.26 28.40
N GLU A 170 -6.12 0.24 27.87
CA GLU A 170 -7.56 0.27 27.57
C GLU A 170 -8.44 0.52 28.81
N ARG A 171 -8.10 -0.07 29.96
CA ARG A 171 -8.90 0.07 31.19
C ARG A 171 -8.54 1.33 31.99
N HIS A 172 -7.25 1.59 32.18
CA HIS A 172 -6.80 2.71 33.02
C HIS A 172 -6.94 4.06 32.36
N PHE A 173 -6.71 4.16 31.06
CA PHE A 173 -6.87 5.40 30.28
C PHE A 173 -8.23 5.50 29.61
N GLY A 174 -8.74 4.38 29.11
CA GLY A 174 -9.99 4.28 28.35
C GLY A 174 -9.73 4.23 26.83
N LEU A 175 -10.28 3.18 26.19
CA LEU A 175 -10.12 2.97 24.77
C LEU A 175 -10.68 4.13 23.94
N GLN A 176 -11.90 4.60 24.26
CA GLN A 176 -12.51 5.73 23.56
C GLN A 176 -11.70 7.01 23.73
N ARG A 177 -11.17 7.26 24.92
CA ARG A 177 -10.32 8.42 25.18
C ARG A 177 -9.03 8.40 24.35
N LEU A 178 -8.42 7.21 24.19
CA LEU A 178 -7.28 7.04 23.28
C LEU A 178 -7.65 7.42 21.84
N TYR A 179 -8.80 6.96 21.37
CA TYR A 179 -9.29 7.31 20.02
C TYR A 179 -9.52 8.80 19.85
N ASP A 180 -10.02 9.49 20.88
CA ASP A 180 -10.26 10.93 20.81
C ASP A 180 -8.94 11.73 20.80
N VAL A 181 -7.93 11.30 21.57
CA VAL A 181 -6.57 11.86 21.49
C VAL A 181 -5.98 11.68 20.08
N CYS A 182 -6.14 10.50 19.47
CA CYS A 182 -5.65 10.24 18.12
C CYS A 182 -6.36 11.09 17.06
N LYS A 183 -7.66 11.35 17.19
CA LYS A 183 -8.39 12.27 16.29
C LYS A 183 -7.85 13.70 16.39
N ILE A 184 -7.65 14.19 17.60
CA ILE A 184 -7.05 15.51 17.83
C ILE A 184 -5.67 15.60 17.19
N ALA A 185 -4.82 14.61 17.42
CA ALA A 185 -3.49 14.54 16.79
C ALA A 185 -3.59 14.49 15.26
N ARG A 186 -4.57 13.74 14.70
CA ARG A 186 -4.81 13.69 13.25
C ARG A 186 -5.17 15.06 12.66
N GLU A 187 -6.10 15.77 13.28
CA GLU A 187 -6.49 17.11 12.83
C GLU A 187 -5.30 18.07 12.75
N MET A 188 -4.42 18.02 13.74
CA MET A 188 -3.25 18.92 13.83
C MET A 188 -2.10 18.55 12.89
N THR A 189 -2.11 17.36 12.32
CA THR A 189 -1.01 16.85 11.49
C THR A 189 -1.35 16.79 10.00
N TYR A 190 -2.54 17.29 9.59
CA TYR A 190 -2.89 17.38 8.17
C TYR A 190 -1.92 18.29 7.40
N ASP A 191 -1.70 19.51 7.88
CA ASP A 191 -0.81 20.48 7.23
C ASP A 191 0.67 20.08 7.30
N MET A 192 1.00 19.13 8.15
CA MET A 192 2.33 18.54 8.23
C MET A 192 2.53 17.37 7.27
N ASN A 193 1.52 17.00 6.49
CA ASN A 193 1.51 15.85 5.59
C ASN A 193 1.90 14.53 6.29
N ILE A 194 1.53 14.35 7.56
CA ILE A 194 1.76 13.08 8.26
C ILE A 194 0.74 12.05 7.76
N GLY A 195 1.20 10.96 7.21
CA GLY A 195 0.35 9.96 6.57
C GLY A 195 -0.68 9.31 7.51
N ARG A 196 -0.29 8.99 8.75
CA ARG A 196 -1.19 8.28 9.70
C ARG A 196 -0.98 8.73 11.14
N VAL A 197 -2.07 8.69 11.91
CA VAL A 197 -2.03 8.65 13.37
C VAL A 197 -2.64 7.32 13.81
N ILE A 198 -1.94 6.56 14.64
CA ILE A 198 -2.33 5.19 15.00
C ILE A 198 -2.60 5.10 16.51
N ALA A 199 -3.79 4.67 16.87
CA ALA A 199 -4.11 4.25 18.23
C ALA A 199 -3.54 2.84 18.48
N ARG A 200 -2.73 2.69 19.53
CA ARG A 200 -2.08 1.43 19.94
C ARG A 200 -2.52 1.04 21.35
N PRO A 201 -3.74 0.54 21.52
CA PRO A 201 -4.22 0.12 22.84
C PRO A 201 -3.48 -1.14 23.33
N PHE A 202 -3.31 -1.24 24.66
CA PHE A 202 -2.70 -2.38 25.30
C PHE A 202 -3.41 -2.71 26.63
N LEU A 203 -3.18 -3.92 27.13
CA LEU A 203 -3.64 -4.44 28.42
C LEU A 203 -2.47 -5.10 29.15
N GLY A 204 -2.63 -5.40 30.44
CA GLY A 204 -1.66 -6.00 31.33
C GLY A 204 -1.51 -5.18 32.62
N GLU A 205 -0.76 -5.69 33.59
CA GLU A 205 -0.62 -5.03 34.90
C GLU A 205 0.82 -4.55 35.16
N THR A 206 1.80 -5.11 34.47
CA THR A 206 3.23 -4.79 34.64
C THR A 206 3.94 -4.77 33.28
N ALA A 207 5.13 -4.24 33.20
CA ALA A 207 5.97 -4.21 32.00
C ALA A 207 6.09 -5.58 31.32
N LYS A 208 6.16 -6.68 32.09
CA LYS A 208 6.28 -8.05 31.56
C LYS A 208 4.97 -8.64 31.04
N THR A 209 3.83 -8.05 31.39
CA THR A 209 2.50 -8.56 31.03
C THR A 209 1.76 -7.65 30.06
N PHE A 210 2.31 -6.48 29.74
CA PHE A 210 1.73 -5.58 28.77
C PHE A 210 1.72 -6.21 27.37
N VAL A 211 0.54 -6.31 26.78
CA VAL A 211 0.34 -6.82 25.42
C VAL A 211 -0.59 -5.91 24.63
N ARG A 212 -0.28 -5.70 23.39
CA ARG A 212 -1.14 -4.94 22.46
C ARG A 212 -2.44 -5.71 22.23
N THR A 213 -3.53 -4.98 22.13
CA THR A 213 -4.85 -5.56 21.80
C THR A 213 -5.16 -5.43 20.31
N GLY A 214 -6.19 -6.14 19.88
CA GLY A 214 -6.71 -6.04 18.52
C GLY A 214 -7.47 -4.74 18.22
N ASN A 215 -7.69 -3.87 19.23
CA ASN A 215 -8.43 -2.61 19.09
C ASN A 215 -7.57 -1.47 18.51
N ARG A 216 -6.54 -1.81 17.73
CA ARG A 216 -5.78 -0.84 16.93
C ARG A 216 -6.72 -0.10 15.99
N LYS A 217 -6.51 1.23 15.87
CA LYS A 217 -7.23 2.05 14.90
C LYS A 217 -6.29 3.04 14.22
N ASP A 218 -6.30 3.04 12.89
CA ASP A 218 -5.50 3.93 12.07
C ASP A 218 -6.37 5.09 11.61
N TYR A 219 -5.88 6.31 11.81
CA TYR A 219 -6.45 7.55 11.30
C TYR A 219 -5.56 8.05 10.16
N ALA A 220 -5.79 7.53 8.98
CA ALA A 220 -5.06 7.92 7.78
C ALA A 220 -5.44 9.33 7.34
N ILE A 221 -4.54 10.00 6.62
CA ILE A 221 -4.87 11.19 5.85
C ILE A 221 -5.83 10.78 4.74
N THR A 222 -6.83 11.60 4.47
CA THR A 222 -7.81 11.31 3.42
C THR A 222 -7.28 11.73 2.05
N PRO A 223 -7.63 11.01 0.98
CA PRO A 223 -7.31 11.44 -0.38
C PRO A 223 -7.79 12.87 -0.64
N PRO A 224 -6.94 13.78 -1.16
CA PRO A 224 -7.27 15.19 -1.33
C PRO A 224 -8.28 15.46 -2.44
N THR A 225 -8.52 14.48 -3.31
CA THR A 225 -9.49 14.53 -4.40
C THR A 225 -10.20 13.18 -4.54
N PRO A 226 -11.34 13.10 -5.26
CA PRO A 226 -11.98 11.81 -5.50
C PRO A 226 -11.06 10.82 -6.21
N SER A 227 -10.85 9.66 -5.61
CA SER A 227 -10.11 8.54 -6.18
C SER A 227 -10.94 7.77 -7.21
N LEU A 228 -10.31 6.86 -7.96
CA LEU A 228 -10.97 5.87 -8.81
C LEU A 228 -12.17 5.21 -8.09
N LEU A 229 -11.94 4.70 -6.88
CA LEU A 229 -12.98 4.03 -6.10
C LEU A 229 -14.14 4.97 -5.79
N LYS A 230 -13.85 6.21 -5.38
CA LYS A 230 -14.87 7.22 -5.07
C LYS A 230 -15.66 7.62 -6.33
N VAL A 231 -14.99 7.84 -7.46
CA VAL A 231 -15.63 8.17 -8.74
C VAL A 231 -16.56 7.05 -9.20
N LEU A 232 -16.12 5.79 -9.09
CA LEU A 232 -16.94 4.63 -9.44
C LEU A 232 -18.14 4.46 -8.49
N SER A 233 -17.91 4.60 -7.17
CA SER A 233 -18.96 4.54 -6.17
C SER A 233 -20.02 5.63 -6.36
N ASP A 234 -19.61 6.89 -6.65
CA ASP A 234 -20.51 8.00 -6.94
C ASP A 234 -21.30 7.81 -8.23
N ALA A 235 -20.72 7.09 -9.19
CA ALA A 235 -21.41 6.69 -10.43
C ALA A 235 -22.34 5.48 -10.25
N GLY A 236 -22.56 5.02 -9.01
CA GLY A 236 -23.43 3.89 -8.67
C GLY A 236 -22.89 2.53 -9.12
N ARG A 237 -21.56 2.40 -9.31
CA ARG A 237 -20.93 1.12 -9.63
C ARG A 237 -20.73 0.29 -8.39
N ASP A 238 -20.84 -1.04 -8.52
CA ASP A 238 -20.47 -1.98 -7.45
C ASP A 238 -18.95 -1.94 -7.26
N VAL A 239 -18.48 -1.40 -6.14
CA VAL A 239 -17.06 -1.32 -5.79
C VAL A 239 -16.76 -2.32 -4.68
N VAL A 240 -15.76 -3.16 -4.89
CA VAL A 240 -15.29 -4.16 -3.92
C VAL A 240 -13.81 -3.95 -3.63
N SER A 241 -13.49 -3.81 -2.36
CA SER A 241 -12.13 -3.61 -1.85
C SER A 241 -11.71 -4.80 -1.00
N VAL A 242 -10.63 -5.47 -1.41
CA VAL A 242 -10.12 -6.67 -0.70
C VAL A 242 -8.80 -6.33 -0.02
N GLY A 243 -8.64 -6.79 1.22
CA GLY A 243 -7.43 -6.59 2.02
C GLY A 243 -7.32 -5.17 2.58
N LYS A 244 -6.18 -4.52 2.38
CA LYS A 244 -5.86 -3.18 2.91
C LYS A 244 -6.45 -2.02 2.10
N ILE A 245 -7.13 -2.26 0.99
CA ILE A 245 -7.62 -1.18 0.11
C ILE A 245 -8.49 -0.18 0.86
N GLY A 246 -9.39 -0.65 1.74
CA GLY A 246 -10.20 0.25 2.59
C GLY A 246 -9.35 1.21 3.42
N ASP A 247 -8.35 0.69 4.10
CA ASP A 247 -7.45 1.48 4.95
C ASP A 247 -6.58 2.45 4.13
N ILE A 248 -6.09 2.03 2.95
CA ILE A 248 -5.28 2.86 2.04
C ILE A 248 -6.05 4.08 1.55
N TYR A 249 -7.33 3.92 1.23
CA TYR A 249 -8.19 5.01 0.77
C TYR A 249 -9.03 5.65 1.88
N ALA A 250 -8.65 5.44 3.15
CA ALA A 250 -9.34 5.99 4.33
C ALA A 250 -10.85 5.73 4.34
N HIS A 251 -11.29 4.59 3.82
CA HIS A 251 -12.69 4.15 3.69
C HIS A 251 -13.57 5.06 2.83
N ILE A 252 -12.97 5.84 1.90
CA ILE A 252 -13.69 6.79 1.05
C ILE A 252 -13.96 6.19 -0.33
N GLY A 253 -15.23 5.87 -0.61
CA GLY A 253 -15.67 5.30 -1.87
C GLY A 253 -15.28 3.83 -2.07
N THR A 254 -14.77 3.17 -1.06
CA THR A 254 -14.23 1.81 -1.09
C THR A 254 -15.29 0.71 -1.21
N GLY A 255 -16.57 1.08 -1.20
CA GLY A 255 -17.67 0.16 -1.40
C GLY A 255 -17.73 -0.96 -0.37
N ARG A 256 -17.87 -2.19 -0.82
CA ARG A 256 -17.89 -3.38 0.02
C ARG A 256 -16.46 -3.79 0.37
N GLU A 257 -16.07 -3.61 1.63
CA GLU A 257 -14.74 -3.94 2.13
C GLU A 257 -14.68 -5.38 2.68
N LEU A 258 -13.78 -6.19 2.13
CA LEU A 258 -13.49 -7.55 2.55
C LEU A 258 -12.12 -7.58 3.25
N LYS A 259 -12.15 -7.35 4.57
CA LYS A 259 -10.93 -7.23 5.42
C LYS A 259 -10.37 -8.59 5.76
N VAL A 260 -9.38 -9.02 4.99
CA VAL A 260 -8.63 -10.26 5.19
C VAL A 260 -7.14 -9.99 5.02
N SER A 261 -6.29 -10.92 5.45
CA SER A 261 -4.83 -10.83 5.36
C SER A 261 -4.20 -12.19 5.04
N GLY A 262 -2.99 -12.14 4.48
CA GLY A 262 -2.29 -13.30 3.96
C GLY A 262 -2.71 -13.59 2.51
N ASN A 263 -1.73 -13.64 1.59
CA ASN A 263 -2.01 -13.76 0.16
C ASN A 263 -2.90 -14.97 -0.21
N PRO A 264 -2.80 -16.14 0.43
CA PRO A 264 -3.71 -17.26 0.14
C PRO A 264 -5.19 -16.92 0.46
N VAL A 265 -5.44 -16.23 1.57
CA VAL A 265 -6.80 -15.82 1.97
C VAL A 265 -7.27 -14.67 1.09
N LEU A 266 -6.39 -13.72 0.76
CA LEU A 266 -6.67 -12.62 -0.18
C LEU A 266 -7.07 -13.16 -1.54
N MET A 267 -6.34 -14.15 -2.09
CA MET A 267 -6.64 -14.75 -3.38
C MET A 267 -8.00 -15.45 -3.37
N GLN A 268 -8.27 -16.30 -2.38
CA GLN A 268 -9.56 -16.99 -2.30
C GLN A 268 -10.71 -15.99 -2.16
N THR A 269 -10.58 -14.98 -1.29
CA THR A 269 -11.59 -13.93 -1.12
C THR A 269 -11.80 -13.13 -2.41
N THR A 270 -10.72 -12.88 -3.17
CA THR A 270 -10.79 -12.21 -4.48
C THR A 270 -11.53 -13.05 -5.50
N LEU A 271 -11.25 -14.35 -5.59
CA LEU A 271 -11.93 -15.28 -6.50
C LEU A 271 -13.44 -15.36 -6.19
N ASP A 272 -13.81 -15.44 -4.91
CA ASP A 272 -15.23 -15.44 -4.50
C ASP A 272 -15.91 -14.10 -4.83
N ALA A 273 -15.20 -12.99 -4.59
CA ALA A 273 -15.72 -11.66 -4.90
C ALA A 273 -15.85 -11.40 -6.40
N MET A 274 -14.94 -11.94 -7.26
CA MET A 274 -15.06 -11.85 -8.72
C MET A 274 -16.36 -12.46 -9.26
N GLU A 275 -16.86 -13.52 -8.62
CA GLU A 275 -18.17 -14.09 -8.98
C GLU A 275 -19.33 -13.18 -8.59
N ALA A 276 -19.19 -12.43 -7.48
CA ALA A 276 -20.23 -11.62 -6.89
C ALA A 276 -20.29 -10.17 -7.40
N VAL A 277 -19.22 -9.68 -8.04
CA VAL A 277 -19.17 -8.32 -8.61
C VAL A 277 -20.20 -8.19 -9.72
N GLN A 278 -21.04 -7.16 -9.61
CA GLN A 278 -22.09 -6.88 -10.59
C GLN A 278 -21.56 -6.38 -11.93
N ASP A 279 -22.36 -6.46 -12.96
CA ASP A 279 -22.07 -5.87 -14.27
C ASP A 279 -21.75 -4.37 -14.15
N GLY A 280 -20.68 -3.92 -14.76
CA GLY A 280 -20.17 -2.56 -14.64
C GLY A 280 -19.41 -2.28 -13.34
N GLY A 281 -19.19 -3.31 -12.51
CA GLY A 281 -18.53 -3.19 -11.22
C GLY A 281 -16.99 -3.27 -11.30
N PHE A 282 -16.37 -2.96 -10.18
CA PHE A 282 -14.93 -2.88 -10.01
C PHE A 282 -14.48 -3.60 -8.74
N LEU A 283 -13.42 -4.37 -8.81
CA LEU A 283 -12.78 -5.00 -7.66
C LEU A 283 -11.29 -4.65 -7.64
N MET A 284 -10.79 -4.28 -6.46
CA MET A 284 -9.37 -4.02 -6.23
C MET A 284 -8.86 -4.84 -5.06
N THR A 285 -7.73 -5.53 -5.28
CA THR A 285 -7.05 -6.33 -4.24
C THR A 285 -5.60 -5.91 -4.12
N ASN A 286 -5.12 -5.73 -2.88
CA ASN A 286 -3.71 -5.59 -2.57
C ASN A 286 -3.17 -6.89 -1.97
N PHE A 287 -2.27 -7.57 -2.69
CA PHE A 287 -1.54 -8.76 -2.26
C PHE A 287 -0.28 -8.33 -1.49
N VAL A 288 -0.43 -8.11 -0.20
CA VAL A 288 0.54 -7.39 0.64
C VAL A 288 1.72 -8.22 1.13
N ASP A 289 1.67 -9.55 1.06
CA ASP A 289 2.70 -10.40 1.66
C ASP A 289 4.05 -10.29 0.94
N PHE A 290 4.06 -9.96 -0.35
CA PHE A 290 5.28 -9.67 -1.10
C PHE A 290 6.13 -8.62 -0.38
N ASP A 291 5.51 -7.52 0.02
CA ASP A 291 6.15 -6.43 0.73
C ASP A 291 6.46 -6.79 2.18
N THR A 292 5.42 -7.15 2.95
CA THR A 292 5.53 -7.27 4.41
C THR A 292 6.32 -8.49 4.88
N ASN A 293 6.23 -9.61 4.15
CA ASN A 293 6.85 -10.86 4.57
C ASN A 293 8.23 -11.05 3.93
N TYR A 294 8.49 -10.44 2.78
CA TYR A 294 9.72 -10.70 2.01
C TYR A 294 10.50 -9.44 1.66
N GLY A 295 9.89 -8.38 1.13
CA GLY A 295 10.56 -7.13 0.78
C GLY A 295 11.25 -6.49 1.97
N HIS A 296 10.49 -6.11 2.99
CA HIS A 296 11.01 -5.52 4.24
C HIS A 296 11.93 -6.46 5.04
N ARG A 297 11.84 -7.78 4.83
CA ARG A 297 12.65 -8.78 5.53
C ARG A 297 13.91 -9.16 4.78
N ARG A 298 14.12 -8.60 3.57
CA ARG A 298 15.27 -8.89 2.72
C ARG A 298 15.43 -10.38 2.43
N ASP A 299 14.30 -11.04 2.12
CA ASP A 299 14.24 -12.46 1.74
C ASP A 299 13.90 -12.64 0.26
N PRO A 300 14.90 -12.56 -0.64
CA PRO A 300 14.66 -12.70 -2.09
C PRO A 300 14.16 -14.08 -2.50
N LEU A 301 14.56 -15.14 -1.77
CA LEU A 301 14.13 -16.50 -2.08
C LEU A 301 12.67 -16.71 -1.67
N GLY A 302 12.27 -16.22 -0.50
CA GLY A 302 10.87 -16.25 -0.07
C GLY A 302 9.99 -15.41 -1.00
N TYR A 303 10.47 -14.25 -1.43
CA TYR A 303 9.77 -13.39 -2.40
C TYR A 303 9.55 -14.10 -3.73
N GLY A 304 10.58 -14.75 -4.27
CA GLY A 304 10.46 -15.52 -5.51
C GLY A 304 9.47 -16.67 -5.42
N LYS A 305 9.45 -17.41 -4.29
CA LYS A 305 8.45 -18.48 -4.06
C LYS A 305 7.03 -17.92 -3.96
N GLU A 306 6.85 -16.74 -3.40
CA GLU A 306 5.55 -16.06 -3.35
C GLU A 306 5.08 -15.65 -4.75
N LEU A 307 6.00 -15.20 -5.63
CA LEU A 307 5.70 -14.94 -7.04
C LEU A 307 5.28 -16.21 -7.77
N GLU A 308 5.98 -17.33 -7.56
CA GLU A 308 5.63 -18.62 -8.13
C GLU A 308 4.26 -19.12 -7.64
N TRP A 309 3.97 -18.96 -6.35
CA TRP A 309 2.66 -19.26 -5.79
C TRP A 309 1.55 -18.39 -6.42
N PHE A 310 1.76 -17.09 -6.49
CA PHE A 310 0.79 -16.17 -7.11
C PHE A 310 0.53 -16.52 -8.58
N ASP A 311 1.59 -16.82 -9.33
CA ASP A 311 1.49 -17.24 -10.73
C ASP A 311 0.66 -18.53 -10.88
N ALA A 312 0.87 -19.51 -10.00
CA ALA A 312 0.14 -20.78 -10.00
C ALA A 312 -1.37 -20.62 -9.70
N GLU A 313 -1.77 -19.54 -9.03
CA GLU A 313 -3.17 -19.21 -8.77
C GLU A 313 -3.87 -18.49 -9.94
N LEU A 314 -3.12 -17.86 -10.85
CA LEU A 314 -3.67 -17.08 -11.98
C LEU A 314 -4.61 -17.88 -12.91
N PRO A 315 -4.41 -19.16 -13.21
CA PRO A 315 -5.39 -19.93 -13.99
C PRO A 315 -6.79 -19.95 -13.39
N LYS A 316 -6.90 -19.94 -12.04
CA LYS A 316 -8.21 -19.84 -11.37
C LYS A 316 -8.84 -18.45 -11.60
N VAL A 317 -8.03 -17.39 -11.57
CA VAL A 317 -8.47 -16.03 -11.88
C VAL A 317 -8.96 -15.96 -13.34
N PHE A 318 -8.18 -16.46 -14.29
CA PHE A 318 -8.54 -16.43 -15.72
C PHE A 318 -9.85 -17.19 -15.98
N SER A 319 -10.11 -18.28 -15.28
CA SER A 319 -11.35 -19.05 -15.40
C SER A 319 -12.61 -18.30 -14.96
N LYS A 320 -12.46 -17.23 -14.16
CA LYS A 320 -13.57 -16.38 -13.67
C LYS A 320 -13.84 -15.16 -14.58
N LEU A 321 -12.95 -14.88 -15.52
CA LEU A 321 -13.07 -13.75 -16.43
C LEU A 321 -14.05 -14.08 -17.55
N ARG A 322 -14.87 -13.09 -17.89
CA ARG A 322 -15.67 -13.06 -19.12
C ARG A 322 -14.84 -12.41 -20.23
N ALA A 323 -15.23 -12.61 -21.48
CA ALA A 323 -14.49 -12.09 -22.62
C ALA A 323 -14.34 -10.55 -22.62
N ASP A 324 -15.32 -9.84 -22.05
CA ASP A 324 -15.36 -8.38 -21.97
C ASP A 324 -14.89 -7.83 -20.59
N ASP A 325 -14.38 -8.68 -19.69
CA ASP A 325 -13.79 -8.23 -18.44
C ASP A 325 -12.36 -7.71 -18.64
N LEU A 326 -12.01 -6.65 -17.93
CA LEU A 326 -10.65 -6.14 -17.86
C LEU A 326 -9.99 -6.59 -16.56
N LEU A 327 -8.93 -7.38 -16.64
CA LEU A 327 -8.01 -7.63 -15.54
C LEU A 327 -6.73 -6.83 -15.78
N ILE A 328 -6.31 -6.06 -14.78
CA ILE A 328 -4.99 -5.44 -14.72
C ILE A 328 -4.24 -6.01 -13.52
N ILE A 329 -3.03 -6.52 -13.75
CA ILE A 329 -2.09 -6.92 -12.69
C ILE A 329 -0.94 -5.93 -12.73
N THR A 330 -0.64 -5.32 -11.58
CA THR A 330 0.36 -4.26 -11.44
C THR A 330 1.02 -4.29 -10.05
N ALA A 331 1.84 -3.30 -9.75
CA ALA A 331 2.39 -3.04 -8.41
C ALA A 331 2.12 -1.57 -8.03
N ASP A 332 2.52 -1.16 -6.85
CA ASP A 332 2.37 0.20 -6.33
C ASP A 332 3.71 0.90 -6.07
N HIS A 333 4.78 0.16 -5.85
CA HIS A 333 6.18 0.59 -5.72
C HIS A 333 7.15 -0.58 -5.89
N GLY A 334 8.43 -0.42 -5.58
CA GLY A 334 9.41 -1.47 -5.40
C GLY A 334 9.76 -1.70 -3.94
N ASN A 335 10.27 -2.86 -3.61
CA ASN A 335 10.93 -3.17 -2.34
C ASN A 335 11.96 -4.28 -2.57
N ASP A 336 13.05 -3.94 -3.25
CA ASP A 336 14.10 -4.86 -3.65
C ASP A 336 14.72 -5.55 -2.42
N PRO A 337 14.51 -6.85 -2.25
CA PRO A 337 14.99 -7.56 -1.07
C PRO A 337 16.52 -7.73 -1.02
N THR A 338 17.21 -7.35 -2.08
CA THR A 338 18.70 -7.33 -2.16
C THR A 338 19.27 -5.94 -1.87
N TRP A 339 18.42 -4.89 -1.76
CA TRP A 339 18.84 -3.52 -1.57
C TRP A 339 19.23 -3.22 -0.12
N VAL A 340 19.99 -2.16 0.07
CA VAL A 340 20.41 -1.72 1.41
C VAL A 340 19.23 -1.23 2.26
N GLY A 341 19.34 -1.38 3.56
CA GLY A 341 18.28 -0.99 4.49
C GLY A 341 17.06 -1.92 4.43
N THR A 342 15.91 -1.44 4.86
CA THR A 342 14.64 -2.19 4.88
C THR A 342 13.47 -1.39 4.34
N ASP A 343 13.74 -0.26 3.65
CA ASP A 343 12.73 0.64 3.10
C ASP A 343 12.35 0.22 1.67
N HIS A 344 11.23 0.74 1.19
CA HIS A 344 10.79 0.59 -0.20
C HIS A 344 11.82 1.19 -1.17
N THR A 345 11.79 0.76 -2.42
CA THR A 345 12.65 1.25 -3.49
C THR A 345 11.85 2.00 -4.55
N ARG A 346 12.43 3.09 -5.08
CA ARG A 346 11.82 3.95 -6.11
C ARG A 346 11.95 3.30 -7.48
N GLU A 347 10.94 2.54 -7.88
CA GLU A 347 10.96 1.75 -9.10
C GLU A 347 9.77 2.06 -10.03
N ARG A 348 9.92 1.69 -11.30
CA ARG A 348 8.83 1.51 -12.25
C ARG A 348 8.02 0.28 -11.87
N ILE A 349 6.75 0.25 -12.28
CA ILE A 349 5.85 -0.87 -12.01
C ILE A 349 5.36 -1.51 -13.31
N PRO A 350 5.08 -2.83 -13.34
CA PRO A 350 4.49 -3.49 -14.50
C PRO A 350 3.03 -3.11 -14.66
N ILE A 351 2.53 -3.14 -15.90
CA ILE A 351 1.10 -3.13 -16.24
C ILE A 351 0.86 -4.31 -17.17
N LEU A 352 0.17 -5.32 -16.66
CA LEU A 352 -0.18 -6.53 -17.42
C LEU A 352 -1.70 -6.62 -17.50
N CYS A 353 -2.26 -6.95 -18.65
CA CYS A 353 -3.71 -7.12 -18.75
C CYS A 353 -4.09 -8.31 -19.62
N ASN A 354 -5.34 -8.78 -19.49
CA ASN A 354 -5.90 -9.91 -20.24
C ASN A 354 -6.52 -9.50 -21.60
N GLN A 355 -6.34 -8.27 -22.01
CA GLN A 355 -6.89 -7.73 -23.27
C GLN A 355 -5.74 -7.38 -24.21
N ASN A 356 -5.92 -7.63 -25.52
CA ASN A 356 -4.90 -7.30 -26.52
C ASN A 356 -4.85 -5.78 -26.76
N LEU A 357 -4.12 -5.08 -25.89
CA LEU A 357 -3.96 -3.62 -25.88
C LEU A 357 -2.50 -3.22 -26.08
N THR A 358 -2.29 -2.07 -26.71
CA THR A 358 -0.94 -1.46 -26.76
C THR A 358 -0.78 -0.52 -25.59
N ILE A 359 -0.13 -0.98 -24.51
CA ILE A 359 0.08 -0.20 -23.28
C ILE A 359 1.40 0.59 -23.36
N GLY A 360 2.54 -0.10 -23.49
CA GLY A 360 3.86 0.52 -23.59
C GLY A 360 4.28 1.27 -22.32
N GLU A 361 5.14 2.28 -22.48
CA GLU A 361 5.57 3.15 -21.38
C GLU A 361 4.48 4.15 -21.00
N ARG A 362 4.14 4.17 -19.71
CA ARG A 362 3.21 5.15 -19.11
C ARG A 362 3.95 6.10 -18.19
N LYS A 363 3.62 7.38 -18.30
CA LYS A 363 4.32 8.46 -17.56
C LYS A 363 3.76 8.70 -16.16
N SER A 364 2.65 8.03 -15.81
CA SER A 364 2.03 8.10 -14.48
C SER A 364 1.28 6.81 -14.18
N PHE A 365 1.26 6.42 -12.90
CA PHE A 365 0.39 5.34 -12.42
C PHE A 365 -1.10 5.67 -12.59
N SER A 366 -1.45 6.95 -12.69
CA SER A 366 -2.83 7.41 -12.88
C SER A 366 -3.48 6.90 -14.18
N ASP A 367 -2.65 6.51 -15.16
CA ASP A 367 -3.11 5.96 -16.43
C ASP A 367 -3.87 4.64 -16.24
N ILE A 368 -3.52 3.88 -15.19
CA ILE A 368 -4.21 2.64 -14.80
C ILE A 368 -5.66 2.96 -14.40
N GLY A 369 -5.84 3.86 -13.44
CA GLY A 369 -7.18 4.25 -12.98
C GLY A 369 -8.01 4.90 -14.08
N GLN A 370 -7.40 5.75 -14.93
CA GLN A 370 -8.09 6.37 -16.06
C GLN A 370 -8.55 5.33 -17.09
N SER A 371 -7.77 4.26 -17.29
CA SER A 371 -8.15 3.16 -18.16
C SER A 371 -9.33 2.35 -17.60
N VAL A 372 -9.33 2.08 -16.29
CA VAL A 372 -10.45 1.45 -15.61
C VAL A 372 -11.74 2.26 -15.76
N THR A 373 -11.70 3.58 -15.51
CA THR A 373 -12.90 4.42 -15.66
C THR A 373 -13.42 4.43 -17.09
N LYS A 374 -12.53 4.51 -18.07
CA LYS A 374 -12.93 4.47 -19.49
C LYS A 374 -13.53 3.11 -19.87
N TRP A 375 -12.92 1.99 -19.43
CA TRP A 375 -13.43 0.64 -19.69
C TRP A 375 -14.84 0.44 -19.14
N LEU A 376 -15.12 0.96 -17.96
CA LEU A 376 -16.43 0.87 -17.32
C LEU A 376 -17.43 1.95 -17.78
N GLY A 377 -17.05 2.86 -18.66
CA GLY A 377 -17.89 3.98 -19.08
C GLY A 377 -18.25 4.91 -17.92
N ALA A 378 -17.33 5.10 -16.98
CA ALA A 378 -17.48 5.96 -15.81
C ALA A 378 -16.87 7.36 -16.08
N PRO A 379 -17.15 8.36 -15.21
CA PRO A 379 -16.54 9.69 -15.33
C PRO A 379 -15.02 9.64 -15.27
N LYS A 380 -14.36 10.56 -15.99
CA LYS A 380 -12.90 10.68 -16.02
C LYS A 380 -12.34 11.08 -14.65
N LEU A 381 -11.16 10.57 -14.33
CA LEU A 381 -10.35 11.04 -13.23
C LEU A 381 -9.71 12.41 -13.56
N ARG A 382 -9.19 13.08 -12.54
CA ARG A 382 -8.49 14.36 -12.71
C ARG A 382 -7.11 14.21 -13.35
N ALA A 383 -6.50 13.03 -13.22
CA ALA A 383 -5.18 12.73 -13.77
C ALA A 383 -5.19 11.39 -14.50
N GLY A 384 -4.19 11.20 -15.39
CA GLY A 384 -4.00 10.00 -16.18
C GLY A 384 -4.55 10.07 -17.59
N GLU A 385 -3.94 9.26 -18.45
CA GLU A 385 -4.35 9.03 -19.84
C GLU A 385 -4.67 7.55 -20.02
N SER A 386 -5.85 7.27 -20.57
CA SER A 386 -6.29 5.89 -20.80
C SER A 386 -5.51 5.22 -21.93
N PHE A 387 -5.17 3.96 -21.73
CA PHE A 387 -4.59 3.07 -22.74
C PHE A 387 -5.60 2.04 -23.31
N VAL A 388 -6.87 2.12 -22.92
CA VAL A 388 -7.97 1.32 -23.46
C VAL A 388 -8.88 2.13 -24.34
#